data_b343b6738e84849b79339cfdac3670aa
#
_entry.id   b343b6738e84849b79339cfdac3670aa
#
_cell.length_a   1.000
_cell.length_b   1.000
_cell.length_c   1.000
_cell.angle_alpha   90.00
_cell.angle_beta   90.00
_cell.angle_gamma   90.00
#
_symmetry.space_group_name_H-M   'P 1'
#
loop_
_entity.id
_entity.type
_entity.pdbx_description
1 polymer ?
#
loop_
_entity_poly.entity_id
_entity_poly.type
_entity_poly.pdbx_seq_one_letter_code
_entity_poly.pdbx_strand_id
1 'polypeptide(L)'
;RCYRELSGGQQQRVLLARAICAAKRLLLLDEPAAGLDPGVTAGMYEVVSKLNRSEGVTVVMITHDVSAALKYATHILHLGGRQLFFGSKEEYVKTDVCRRYAAAARGDL
;
A
#
# COMPACT_ATOMS: atom_id res chain seq x y z
N ARG A 1 -6.06 10.56 25.23
CA ARG A 1 -5.80 9.14 25.46
C ARG A 1 -4.34 8.80 25.26
N CYS A 2 -3.75 8.06 26.17
CA CYS A 2 -2.36 7.63 26.03
C CYS A 2 -2.25 6.58 24.91
N TYR A 3 -1.17 6.64 24.13
CA TYR A 3 -0.93 5.69 23.05
C TYR A 3 -0.99 4.22 23.51
N ARG A 4 -0.47 3.93 24.71
CA ARG A 4 -0.43 2.57 25.24
C ARG A 4 -1.81 1.99 25.56
N GLU A 5 -2.82 2.84 25.73
CA GLU A 5 -4.19 2.43 26.04
C GLU A 5 -4.99 2.08 24.79
N LEU A 6 -4.41 2.30 23.61
CA LEU A 6 -5.09 2.03 22.35
C LEU A 6 -4.95 0.56 21.97
N SER A 7 -5.95 0.05 21.23
CA SER A 7 -5.85 -1.28 20.62
C SER A 7 -4.73 -1.30 19.56
N GLY A 8 -4.30 -2.49 19.15
CA GLY A 8 -3.29 -2.62 18.09
C GLY A 8 -3.69 -1.90 16.82
N GLY A 9 -4.95 -2.00 16.38
CA GLY A 9 -5.45 -1.31 15.21
C GLY A 9 -5.50 0.20 15.40
N GLN A 10 -5.86 0.67 16.58
CA GLN A 10 -5.84 2.10 16.89
C GLN A 10 -4.43 2.64 16.93
N GLN A 11 -3.48 1.89 17.48
CA GLN A 11 -2.06 2.27 17.46
C GLN A 11 -1.53 2.38 16.03
N GLN A 12 -1.89 1.43 15.17
CA GLN A 12 -1.51 1.45 13.76
C GLN A 12 -2.01 2.73 13.09
N ARG A 13 -3.27 3.10 13.31
CA ARG A 13 -3.85 4.32 12.73
C ARG A 13 -3.19 5.59 13.25
N VAL A 14 -2.84 5.64 14.52
CA VAL A 14 -2.14 6.80 15.10
C VAL A 14 -0.77 6.97 14.49
N LEU A 15 -0.02 5.86 14.34
CA LEU A 15 1.30 5.91 13.70
C LEU A 15 1.20 6.34 12.24
N LEU A 16 0.22 5.81 11.52
CA LEU A 16 -0.03 6.17 10.14
C LEU A 16 -0.39 7.66 10.01
N ALA A 17 -1.27 8.15 10.87
CA ALA A 17 -1.66 9.56 10.87
C ALA A 17 -0.45 10.48 11.12
N ARG A 18 0.42 10.12 12.06
CA ARG A 18 1.65 10.89 12.32
C ARG A 18 2.55 10.92 11.09
N ALA A 19 2.75 9.78 10.42
CA ALA A 19 3.57 9.70 9.24
C ALA A 19 3.00 10.57 8.12
N ILE A 20 1.69 10.49 7.89
CA ILE A 20 1.01 11.28 6.87
C ILE A 20 1.14 12.78 7.16
N CYS A 21 0.90 13.20 8.40
CA CYS A 21 1.00 14.62 8.78
C CYS A 21 2.42 15.16 8.65
N ALA A 22 3.43 14.34 8.89
CA ALA A 22 4.82 14.74 8.79
C ALA A 22 5.36 14.69 7.36
N ALA A 23 4.72 13.96 6.45
CA ALA A 23 5.20 13.77 5.10
C ALA A 23 5.09 15.05 4.27
N LYS A 24 6.19 15.49 3.70
CA LYS A 24 6.24 16.68 2.84
C LYS A 24 6.60 16.33 1.40
N ARG A 25 7.49 15.37 1.19
CA ARG A 25 7.98 14.98 -0.14
C ARG A 25 7.97 13.47 -0.36
N LEU A 26 8.21 12.70 0.69
CA LEU A 26 8.33 11.25 0.60
C LEU A 26 7.65 10.61 1.80
N LEU A 27 6.80 9.65 1.54
CA LEU A 27 6.13 8.84 2.55
C LEU A 27 6.46 7.37 2.29
N LEU A 28 7.03 6.72 3.30
CA LEU A 28 7.35 5.29 3.25
C LEU A 28 6.37 4.54 4.14
N LEU A 29 5.66 3.57 3.59
CA LEU A 29 4.67 2.76 4.31
C LEU A 29 4.98 1.28 4.12
N ASP A 30 5.11 0.55 5.22
CA ASP A 30 5.35 -0.90 5.21
C ASP A 30 4.11 -1.60 5.75
N GLU A 31 3.39 -2.31 4.87
CA GLU A 31 2.14 -3.01 5.18
C GLU A 31 1.17 -2.15 6.00
N PRO A 32 0.84 -0.94 5.52
CA PRO A 32 0.08 0.00 6.35
C PRO A 32 -1.34 -0.45 6.66
N ALA A 33 -1.88 -1.37 5.87
CA ALA A 33 -3.24 -1.89 6.07
C ALA A 33 -3.28 -3.10 6.99
N ALA A 34 -2.14 -3.62 7.45
CA ALA A 34 -2.11 -4.78 8.33
C ALA A 34 -2.87 -4.52 9.62
N GLY A 35 -3.80 -5.40 9.96
CA GLY A 35 -4.60 -5.29 11.16
C GLY A 35 -5.76 -4.28 11.10
N LEU A 36 -5.99 -3.64 9.97
CA LEU A 36 -7.10 -2.71 9.78
C LEU A 36 -8.29 -3.43 9.13
N ASP A 37 -9.50 -3.00 9.47
CA ASP A 37 -10.69 -3.52 8.79
C ASP A 37 -10.79 -2.93 7.38
N PRO A 38 -11.60 -3.55 6.47
CA PRO A 38 -11.67 -3.12 5.07
C PRO A 38 -12.12 -1.66 4.88
N GLY A 39 -13.03 -1.17 5.71
CA GLY A 39 -13.51 0.20 5.59
C GLY A 39 -12.43 1.22 5.95
N VAL A 40 -11.70 0.96 7.03
CA VAL A 40 -10.58 1.81 7.47
C VAL A 40 -9.46 1.75 6.44
N THR A 41 -9.18 0.57 5.89
CA THR A 41 -8.17 0.37 4.87
C THR A 41 -8.45 1.21 3.62
N ALA A 42 -9.70 1.19 3.14
CA ALA A 42 -10.10 1.98 1.98
C ALA A 42 -9.90 3.48 2.23
N GLY A 43 -10.30 3.96 3.40
CA GLY A 43 -10.11 5.37 3.78
C GLY A 43 -8.64 5.77 3.84
N MET A 44 -7.80 4.89 4.36
CA MET A 44 -6.34 5.11 4.42
C MET A 44 -5.76 5.25 3.02
N TYR A 45 -6.12 4.36 2.10
CA TYR A 45 -5.63 4.42 0.73
C TYR A 45 -6.09 5.68 0.01
N GLU A 46 -7.30 6.14 0.26
CA GLU A 46 -7.79 7.38 -0.33
C GLU A 46 -6.99 8.59 0.14
N VAL A 47 -6.68 8.66 1.44
CA VAL A 47 -5.86 9.75 1.99
C VAL A 47 -4.47 9.72 1.37
N VAL A 48 -3.84 8.56 1.28
CA VAL A 48 -2.52 8.40 0.69
C VAL A 48 -2.53 8.80 -0.79
N SER A 49 -3.55 8.38 -1.54
CA SER A 49 -3.69 8.74 -2.95
C SER A 49 -3.84 10.25 -3.13
N LYS A 50 -4.61 10.89 -2.27
CA LYS A 50 -4.81 12.33 -2.31
C LYS A 50 -3.51 13.08 -2.04
N LEU A 51 -2.72 12.64 -1.07
CA LEU A 51 -1.40 13.21 -0.80
C LEU A 51 -0.52 13.15 -2.04
N ASN A 52 -0.50 12.00 -2.70
CA ASN A 52 0.31 11.82 -3.90
C ASN A 52 -0.16 12.71 -5.05
N ARG A 53 -1.46 12.73 -5.33
CA ARG A 53 -2.01 13.43 -6.50
C ARG A 53 -2.10 14.94 -6.28
N SER A 54 -2.54 15.38 -5.10
CA SER A 54 -2.84 16.79 -4.83
C SER A 54 -1.68 17.51 -4.19
N GLU A 55 -0.90 16.83 -3.34
CA GLU A 55 0.18 17.46 -2.58
C GLU A 55 1.58 17.16 -3.16
N GLY A 56 1.66 16.31 -4.18
CA GLY A 56 2.93 15.97 -4.80
C GLY A 56 3.85 15.12 -3.95
N VAL A 57 3.32 14.44 -2.92
CA VAL A 57 4.12 13.56 -2.06
C VAL A 57 4.39 12.26 -2.80
N THR A 58 5.65 11.87 -2.90
CA THR A 58 6.00 10.54 -3.41
C THR A 58 5.73 9.50 -2.34
N VAL A 59 4.97 8.46 -2.70
CA VAL A 59 4.62 7.39 -1.76
C VAL A 59 5.26 6.08 -2.22
N VAL A 60 6.01 5.46 -1.32
CA VAL A 60 6.54 4.10 -1.50
C VAL A 60 5.84 3.21 -0.48
N MET A 61 5.14 2.21 -0.96
CA MET A 61 4.36 1.31 -0.11
C MET A 61 4.79 -0.13 -0.35
N ILE A 62 5.07 -0.84 0.74
CA ILE A 62 5.37 -2.27 0.70
C ILE A 62 4.10 -3.01 1.08
N THR A 63 3.64 -3.93 0.24
CA THR A 63 2.42 -4.70 0.51
C THR A 63 2.48 -6.06 -0.18
N HIS A 64 1.81 -7.04 0.42
CA HIS A 64 1.54 -8.34 -0.19
C HIS A 64 0.18 -8.38 -0.89
N ASP A 65 -0.61 -7.32 -0.76
CA ASP A 65 -1.94 -7.24 -1.36
C ASP A 65 -1.84 -6.77 -2.80
N VAL A 66 -1.81 -7.71 -3.72
CA VAL A 66 -1.71 -7.43 -5.16
C VAL A 66 -2.90 -6.61 -5.65
N SER A 67 -4.11 -6.90 -5.14
CA SER A 67 -5.31 -6.16 -5.54
C SER A 67 -5.21 -4.68 -5.19
N ALA A 68 -4.75 -4.36 -3.98
CA ALA A 68 -4.55 -2.98 -3.55
C ALA A 68 -3.47 -2.29 -4.38
N ALA A 69 -2.36 -3.00 -4.64
CA ALA A 69 -1.29 -2.46 -5.47
C ALA A 69 -1.80 -2.10 -6.87
N LEU A 70 -2.58 -2.98 -7.49
CA LEU A 70 -3.12 -2.74 -8.83
C LEU A 70 -4.13 -1.60 -8.85
N LYS A 71 -4.84 -1.37 -7.74
CA LYS A 71 -5.84 -0.32 -7.66
C LYS A 71 -5.22 1.08 -7.44
N TYR A 72 -4.21 1.17 -6.58
CA TYR A 72 -3.73 2.46 -6.10
C TYR A 72 -2.36 2.89 -6.61
N ALA A 73 -1.50 1.96 -7.00
CA ALA A 73 -0.15 2.27 -7.44
C ALA A 73 -0.11 2.83 -8.87
N THR A 74 0.89 3.65 -9.15
CA THR A 74 1.20 4.09 -10.53
C THR A 74 2.30 3.21 -11.11
N HIS A 75 3.24 2.78 -10.28
CA HIS A 75 4.37 1.92 -10.65
C HIS A 75 4.45 0.75 -9.71
N ILE A 76 4.97 -0.36 -10.20
CA ILE A 76 5.11 -1.60 -9.44
C ILE A 76 6.56 -2.03 -9.45
N LEU A 77 7.08 -2.34 -8.27
CA LEU A 77 8.33 -3.08 -8.10
C LEU A 77 7.99 -4.40 -7.44
N HIS A 78 8.11 -5.48 -8.20
CA HIS A 78 7.79 -6.82 -7.69
C HIS A 78 9.08 -7.56 -7.36
N LEU A 79 9.23 -7.95 -6.10
CA LEU A 79 10.40 -8.65 -5.59
C LEU A 79 10.01 -10.06 -5.13
N GLY A 80 10.79 -11.04 -5.53
CA GLY A 80 10.62 -12.43 -5.12
C GLY A 80 11.97 -13.10 -5.04
N GLY A 81 12.78 -12.73 -4.03
CA GLY A 81 14.19 -13.13 -3.92
C GLY A 81 15.11 -12.39 -4.87
N ARG A 82 14.56 -11.79 -5.89
CA ARG A 82 15.23 -10.93 -6.87
C ARG A 82 14.18 -10.00 -7.45
N GLN A 83 14.60 -9.01 -8.24
CA GLN A 83 13.65 -8.17 -8.95
C GLN A 83 13.00 -8.97 -10.07
N LEU A 84 11.69 -9.13 -9.99
CA LEU A 84 10.89 -9.83 -10.99
C LEU A 84 10.31 -8.85 -12.02
N PHE A 85 10.05 -7.62 -11.60
CA PHE A 85 9.48 -6.59 -12.45
C PHE A 85 9.70 -5.21 -11.84
N PHE A 86 9.92 -4.20 -12.68
CA PHE A 86 9.84 -2.80 -12.31
C PHE A 86 9.35 -2.00 -13.50
N GLY A 87 8.30 -1.24 -13.31
CA GLY A 87 7.74 -0.41 -14.37
C GLY A 87 6.37 0.12 -14.01
N SER A 88 5.64 0.60 -15.01
CA SER A 88 4.29 1.12 -14.79
C SER A 88 3.31 0.00 -14.45
N LYS A 89 2.23 0.36 -13.77
CA LYS A 89 1.17 -0.58 -13.45
C LYS A 89 0.56 -1.19 -14.73
N GLU A 90 0.38 -0.37 -15.75
CA GLU A 90 -0.19 -0.81 -17.04
C GLU A 90 0.66 -1.89 -17.70
N GLU A 91 1.98 -1.77 -17.63
CA GLU A 91 2.89 -2.79 -18.14
C GLU A 91 2.87 -4.03 -17.25
N TYR A 92 2.81 -3.84 -15.93
CA TYR A 92 2.83 -4.94 -14.97
C TYR A 92 1.66 -5.89 -15.16
N VAL A 93 0.45 -5.36 -15.39
CA VAL A 93 -0.75 -6.20 -15.53
C VAL A 93 -0.68 -7.11 -16.76
N LYS A 94 0.18 -6.83 -17.71
CA LYS A 94 0.37 -7.65 -18.90
C LYS A 94 1.36 -8.79 -18.68
N THR A 95 2.04 -8.84 -17.55
CA THR A 95 3.06 -9.85 -17.26
C THR A 95 2.46 -11.16 -16.75
N ASP A 96 3.16 -12.27 -17.00
CA ASP A 96 2.80 -13.57 -16.42
C ASP A 96 2.96 -13.57 -14.90
N VAL A 97 3.93 -12.82 -14.40
CA VAL A 97 4.15 -12.67 -12.95
C VAL A 97 2.90 -12.10 -12.30
N CYS A 98 2.33 -11.04 -12.86
CA CYS A 98 1.10 -10.45 -12.34
C CYS A 98 -0.06 -11.44 -12.35
N ARG A 99 -0.27 -12.13 -13.46
CA ARG A 99 -1.36 -13.11 -13.59
C ARG A 99 -1.23 -14.21 -12.56
N ARG A 100 -0.03 -14.71 -12.36
CA ARG A 100 0.26 -15.80 -11.42
C ARG A 100 -0.03 -15.38 -9.98
N TYR A 101 0.46 -14.20 -9.57
CA TYR A 101 0.28 -13.74 -8.20
C TYR A 101 -1.14 -13.24 -7.93
N ALA A 102 -1.80 -12.62 -8.91
CA ALA A 102 -3.20 -12.22 -8.77
C ALA A 102 -4.11 -13.44 -8.64
N ALA A 103 -3.86 -14.50 -9.42
CA ALA A 103 -4.62 -15.75 -9.33
C ALA A 103 -4.42 -16.42 -7.97
N ALA A 104 -3.19 -16.46 -7.47
CA ALA A 104 -2.90 -17.02 -6.15
C ALA A 104 -3.63 -16.26 -5.04
N ALA A 105 -3.68 -14.93 -5.14
CA ALA A 105 -4.39 -14.10 -4.17
C ALA A 105 -5.90 -14.34 -4.18
N ARG A 106 -6.47 -14.72 -5.34
CA ARG A 106 -7.88 -15.07 -5.45
C ARG A 106 -8.17 -16.53 -5.08
N GLY A 107 -7.15 -17.34 -4.87
CA GLY A 107 -7.32 -18.76 -4.60
C GLY A 107 -7.60 -19.61 -5.84
N ASP A 108 -7.26 -19.10 -7.02
CA ASP A 108 -7.49 -19.78 -8.30
C ASP A 108 -6.39 -20.81 -8.65
N LEU A 109 -5.36 -20.88 -7.83
CA LEU A 109 -4.25 -21.80 -8.04
C LEU A 109 -4.24 -22.95 -7.01
#